data_176481f7d71336c42df81ab1d2883de8
#
_entry.id   176481f7d71336c42df81ab1d2883de8
#
_cell.length_a   1.000
_cell.length_b   1.000
_cell.length_c   1.000
_cell.angle_alpha   90.00
_cell.angle_beta   90.00
_cell.angle_gamma   90.00
#
_symmetry.space_group_name_H-M   'P 1'
#
loop_
_entity.id
_entity.type
_entity.pdbx_description
1 polymer ?
#
loop_
_entity_poly.entity_id
_entity_poly.type
_entity_poly.pdbx_seq_one_letter_code
_entity_poly.pdbx_strand_id
1 'polypeptide(L)'
;MLEIKDLHKSFGSHEVLKGLDLSVQQGDVVAVLGPSGSGKTTLLRCLNFLETAQSGTMNFDGDLFNLKYITKKEISSVRKKTAFVFQNYNLFRNKTALQNVTEGLIIARKLPKKEALEKGMYALDKVGLSAKYDAYPHQLSGGQQQRVAIARALASDPEIIYFDEPTSALDPTLIGEVLSVMRKLAEEGMTMLVVTHEMNFARNVSNKVIFMMDGEIIETKTAKDFFNNPEQACIKAFLRTYLNNDEGSQSYELRRVNEEV
;
A
#
# COMPACT_ATOMS: atom_id res chain seq x y z
N MET A 1 -11.02 12.50 -6.24
CA MET A 1 -10.46 12.20 -4.94
C MET A 1 -9.00 12.63 -4.82
N LEU A 2 -8.02 12.00 -5.49
CA LEU A 2 -6.61 12.42 -5.49
C LEU A 2 -6.13 12.65 -6.92
N GLU A 3 -5.55 13.83 -7.19
CA GLU A 3 -4.89 14.15 -8.46
C GLU A 3 -3.53 14.79 -8.15
N ILE A 4 -2.49 14.31 -8.80
CA ILE A 4 -1.12 14.82 -8.69
C ILE A 4 -0.68 15.29 -10.06
N LYS A 5 -0.04 16.45 -10.12
CA LYS A 5 0.55 17.00 -11.35
C LYS A 5 1.97 17.48 -11.10
N ASP A 6 2.84 17.14 -12.03
CA ASP A 6 4.23 17.58 -12.12
C ASP A 6 5.03 17.35 -10.82
N LEU A 7 4.89 16.15 -10.24
CA LEU A 7 5.56 15.78 -8.99
C LEU A 7 7.03 15.48 -9.22
N HIS A 8 7.91 16.29 -8.63
CA HIS A 8 9.36 16.10 -8.66
C HIS A 8 9.93 15.81 -7.27
N LYS A 9 10.88 14.86 -7.21
CA LYS A 9 11.63 14.53 -6.00
C LYS A 9 13.07 14.17 -6.32
N SER A 10 14.02 14.85 -5.64
CA SER A 10 15.44 14.54 -5.70
C SER A 10 16.02 14.27 -4.32
N PHE A 11 17.07 13.46 -4.26
CA PHE A 11 17.95 13.27 -3.12
C PHE A 11 19.36 13.71 -3.52
N GLY A 12 19.81 14.85 -3.01
CA GLY A 12 21.03 15.49 -3.49
C GLY A 12 20.91 15.87 -4.97
N SER A 13 21.85 15.42 -5.80
CA SER A 13 21.84 15.63 -7.26
C SER A 13 21.04 14.57 -8.04
N HIS A 14 20.55 13.51 -7.38
CA HIS A 14 19.86 12.43 -8.05
C HIS A 14 18.33 12.68 -8.04
N GLU A 15 17.77 12.90 -9.22
CA GLU A 15 16.33 13.06 -9.39
C GLU A 15 15.66 11.67 -9.47
N VAL A 16 14.77 11.40 -8.51
CA VAL A 16 14.09 10.11 -8.34
C VAL A 16 12.67 10.12 -8.91
N LEU A 17 11.97 11.26 -8.83
CA LEU A 17 10.66 11.43 -9.47
C LEU A 17 10.76 12.63 -10.42
N LYS A 18 10.36 12.44 -11.67
CA LYS A 18 10.63 13.32 -12.80
C LYS A 18 9.33 13.82 -13.44
N GLY A 19 8.56 14.65 -12.71
CA GLY A 19 7.34 15.25 -13.26
C GLY A 19 6.19 14.23 -13.38
N LEU A 20 5.85 13.55 -12.27
CA LEU A 20 4.81 12.51 -12.29
C LEU A 20 3.40 13.10 -12.22
N ASP A 21 2.53 12.61 -13.13
CA ASP A 21 1.10 12.86 -13.13
C ASP A 21 0.34 11.58 -12.81
N LEU A 22 -0.56 11.62 -11.84
CA LEU A 22 -1.43 10.48 -11.54
C LEU A 22 -2.78 10.92 -10.98
N SER A 23 -3.78 10.06 -11.15
CA SER A 23 -5.11 10.26 -10.56
C SER A 23 -5.66 8.97 -9.97
N VAL A 24 -6.29 9.09 -8.79
CA VAL A 24 -6.99 8.00 -8.09
C VAL A 24 -8.40 8.48 -7.79
N GLN A 25 -9.40 7.72 -8.22
CA GLN A 25 -10.80 7.96 -7.91
C GLN A 25 -11.19 7.23 -6.61
N GLN A 26 -12.30 7.62 -6.02
CA GLN A 26 -12.84 6.91 -4.86
C GLN A 26 -13.23 5.47 -5.25
N GLY A 27 -12.83 4.50 -4.43
CA GLY A 27 -13.02 3.07 -4.70
C GLY A 27 -12.00 2.46 -5.65
N ASP A 28 -11.05 3.23 -6.22
CA ASP A 28 -9.98 2.66 -7.02
C ASP A 28 -9.02 1.83 -6.17
N VAL A 29 -8.64 0.67 -6.71
CA VAL A 29 -7.50 -0.12 -6.26
C VAL A 29 -6.41 -0.01 -7.34
N VAL A 30 -5.45 0.87 -7.10
CA VAL A 30 -4.39 1.18 -8.06
C VAL A 30 -3.12 0.42 -7.69
N ALA A 31 -2.67 -0.51 -8.54
CA ALA A 31 -1.35 -1.13 -8.38
C ALA A 31 -0.26 -0.27 -9.03
N VAL A 32 0.82 -0.01 -8.32
CA VAL A 32 2.03 0.65 -8.84
C VAL A 32 3.10 -0.39 -9.03
N LEU A 33 3.41 -0.70 -10.28
CA LEU A 33 4.36 -1.72 -10.71
C LEU A 33 5.61 -1.08 -11.34
N GLY A 34 6.68 -1.85 -11.43
CA GLY A 34 7.92 -1.45 -12.09
C GLY A 34 9.18 -2.01 -11.41
N PRO A 35 10.36 -1.90 -12.04
CA PRO A 35 11.60 -2.43 -11.52
C PRO A 35 11.99 -1.79 -10.18
N SER A 36 12.86 -2.47 -9.43
CA SER A 36 13.44 -1.91 -8.20
C SER A 36 14.20 -0.63 -8.52
N GLY A 37 14.07 0.38 -7.64
CA GLY A 37 14.70 1.69 -7.85
C GLY A 37 13.94 2.65 -8.76
N SER A 38 12.79 2.27 -9.35
CA SER A 38 12.01 3.16 -10.22
C SER A 38 11.27 4.31 -9.51
N GLY A 39 11.38 4.43 -8.17
CA GLY A 39 10.80 5.55 -7.41
C GLY A 39 9.44 5.25 -6.75
N LYS A 40 8.89 4.03 -6.82
CA LYS A 40 7.56 3.68 -6.31
C LYS A 40 7.34 4.01 -4.82
N THR A 41 8.23 3.55 -3.95
CA THR A 41 8.22 3.88 -2.51
C THR A 41 8.35 5.38 -2.27
N THR A 42 9.20 6.06 -3.05
CA THR A 42 9.38 7.52 -2.95
C THR A 42 8.10 8.25 -3.33
N LEU A 43 7.41 7.78 -4.38
CA LEU A 43 6.08 8.30 -4.76
C LEU A 43 5.11 8.22 -3.58
N LEU A 44 4.87 7.03 -3.01
CA LEU A 44 3.96 6.87 -1.87
C LEU A 44 4.34 7.75 -0.69
N ARG A 45 5.62 7.85 -0.39
CA ARG A 45 6.13 8.69 0.71
C ARG A 45 5.89 10.18 0.46
N CYS A 46 6.02 10.65 -0.77
CA CYS A 46 5.69 12.04 -1.13
C CYS A 46 4.18 12.29 -1.01
N LEU A 47 3.32 11.36 -1.44
CA LEU A 47 1.87 11.49 -1.35
C LEU A 47 1.36 11.57 0.10
N ASN A 48 2.05 10.91 1.03
CA ASN A 48 1.72 10.96 2.46
C ASN A 48 2.63 11.91 3.26
N PHE A 49 3.42 12.74 2.57
CA PHE A 49 4.35 13.73 3.15
C PHE A 49 5.39 13.13 4.13
N LEU A 50 5.70 11.84 4.01
CA LEU A 50 6.85 11.21 4.68
C LEU A 50 8.15 11.68 4.06
N GLU A 51 8.10 12.07 2.78
CA GLU A 51 9.14 12.79 2.05
C GLU A 51 8.57 14.09 1.50
N THR A 52 9.39 15.15 1.46
CA THR A 52 9.00 16.43 0.88
C THR A 52 9.32 16.46 -0.61
N ALA A 53 8.33 16.74 -1.45
CA ALA A 53 8.53 16.99 -2.88
C ALA A 53 9.22 18.33 -3.13
N GLN A 54 9.98 18.46 -4.23
CA GLN A 54 10.58 19.73 -4.65
C GLN A 54 9.59 20.61 -5.41
N SER A 55 8.67 20.01 -6.18
CA SER A 55 7.62 20.70 -6.91
C SER A 55 6.43 19.79 -7.17
N GLY A 56 5.41 20.35 -7.74
CA GLY A 56 4.16 19.68 -8.10
C GLY A 56 2.97 20.24 -7.35
N THR A 57 1.80 19.77 -7.77
CA THR A 57 0.53 20.08 -7.12
C THR A 57 -0.22 18.82 -6.76
N MET A 58 -0.96 18.88 -5.66
CA MET A 58 -1.89 17.83 -5.22
C MET A 58 -3.28 18.44 -5.09
N ASN A 59 -4.25 17.84 -5.76
CA ASN A 59 -5.66 18.06 -5.47
C ASN A 59 -6.17 16.85 -4.67
N PHE A 60 -6.63 17.08 -3.45
CA PHE A 60 -7.20 16.05 -2.60
C PHE A 60 -8.60 16.49 -2.16
N ASP A 61 -9.63 15.82 -2.65
CA ASP A 61 -11.05 16.14 -2.43
C ASP A 61 -11.46 17.57 -2.77
N GLY A 62 -10.86 18.14 -3.80
CA GLY A 62 -11.12 19.53 -4.23
C GLY A 62 -10.21 20.56 -3.56
N ASP A 63 -9.47 20.20 -2.53
CA ASP A 63 -8.46 21.06 -1.93
C ASP A 63 -7.16 20.98 -2.72
N LEU A 64 -6.69 22.13 -3.24
CA LEU A 64 -5.47 22.23 -4.06
C LEU A 64 -4.28 22.67 -3.21
N PHE A 65 -3.22 21.85 -3.22
CA PHE A 65 -1.98 22.10 -2.49
C PHE A 65 -0.80 22.24 -3.45
N ASN A 66 0.06 23.25 -3.19
CA ASN A 66 1.38 23.31 -3.81
C ASN A 66 2.37 22.53 -2.95
N LEU A 67 2.92 21.43 -3.47
CA LEU A 67 3.72 20.48 -2.70
C LEU A 67 5.06 21.08 -2.20
N LYS A 68 5.60 22.08 -2.91
CA LYS A 68 6.81 22.78 -2.50
C LYS A 68 6.61 23.68 -1.26
N TYR A 69 5.44 24.28 -1.13
CA TYR A 69 5.14 25.28 -0.11
C TYR A 69 4.07 24.82 0.90
N ILE A 70 3.72 23.54 0.88
CA ILE A 70 2.68 22.99 1.74
C ILE A 70 3.01 23.18 3.22
N THR A 71 2.06 23.69 3.98
CA THR A 71 2.21 23.97 5.41
C THR A 71 1.98 22.73 6.27
N LYS A 72 2.51 22.74 7.50
CA LYS A 72 2.26 21.66 8.49
C LYS A 72 0.78 21.45 8.78
N LYS A 73 -0.05 22.50 8.71
CA LYS A 73 -1.49 22.43 8.92
C LYS A 73 -2.17 21.68 7.79
N GLU A 74 -1.82 21.97 6.54
CA GLU A 74 -2.33 21.31 5.35
C GLU A 74 -1.89 19.84 5.31
N ILE A 75 -0.61 19.55 5.58
CA ILE A 75 -0.12 18.16 5.73
C ILE A 75 -0.93 17.41 6.78
N SER A 76 -1.21 18.04 7.93
CA SER A 76 -2.02 17.42 8.99
C SER A 76 -3.45 17.15 8.53
N SER A 77 -4.06 18.03 7.72
CA SER A 77 -5.42 17.83 7.19
C SER A 77 -5.47 16.62 6.24
N VAL A 78 -4.51 16.50 5.31
CA VAL A 78 -4.44 15.36 4.39
C VAL A 78 -4.14 14.06 5.15
N ARG A 79 -3.18 14.05 6.08
CA ARG A 79 -2.85 12.86 6.89
C ARG A 79 -3.99 12.36 7.77
N LYS A 80 -4.96 13.20 8.11
CA LYS A 80 -6.17 12.75 8.82
C LYS A 80 -7.09 11.90 7.95
N LYS A 81 -7.03 12.06 6.65
CA LYS A 81 -7.85 11.38 5.65
C LYS A 81 -7.10 10.22 4.97
N THR A 82 -5.82 10.05 5.23
CA THR A 82 -4.97 9.05 4.59
C THR A 82 -4.34 8.13 5.63
N ALA A 83 -4.02 6.91 5.22
CA ALA A 83 -3.25 5.98 6.06
C ALA A 83 -2.11 5.35 5.25
N PHE A 84 -1.07 4.87 5.95
CA PHE A 84 0.10 4.27 5.34
C PHE A 84 0.44 2.93 6.00
N VAL A 85 0.59 1.90 5.18
CA VAL A 85 1.03 0.56 5.59
C VAL A 85 2.41 0.33 5.01
N PHE A 86 3.39 0.15 5.89
CA PHE A 86 4.80 0.00 5.53
C PHE A 86 5.16 -1.45 5.23
N GLN A 87 6.23 -1.65 4.50
CA GLN A 87 6.87 -2.94 4.23
C GLN A 87 7.26 -3.67 5.53
N ASN A 88 7.94 -2.96 6.44
CA ASN A 88 8.22 -3.43 7.79
C ASN A 88 7.11 -2.93 8.71
N TYR A 89 6.35 -3.78 9.29
CA TYR A 89 5.12 -3.58 10.09
C TYR A 89 5.10 -2.30 10.95
N ASN A 90 6.26 -1.81 11.41
CA ASN A 90 6.47 -0.61 12.23
C ASN A 90 5.55 -0.58 13.46
N LEU A 91 5.44 -1.72 14.14
CA LEU A 91 4.70 -1.84 15.39
C LEU A 91 5.55 -1.39 16.58
N PHE A 92 4.91 -0.76 17.55
CA PHE A 92 5.52 -0.48 18.85
C PHE A 92 5.73 -1.80 19.62
N ARG A 93 6.99 -2.19 19.82
CA ARG A 93 7.36 -3.48 20.41
C ARG A 93 6.86 -3.67 21.84
N ASN A 94 6.72 -2.58 22.58
CA ASN A 94 6.27 -2.52 23.98
C ASN A 94 4.76 -2.31 24.14
N LYS A 95 3.98 -2.44 23.06
CA LYS A 95 2.52 -2.26 23.06
C LYS A 95 1.85 -3.50 22.48
N THR A 96 0.66 -3.84 23.01
CA THR A 96 -0.16 -4.93 22.47
C THR A 96 -0.70 -4.60 21.07
N ALA A 97 -1.30 -5.56 20.39
CA ALA A 97 -1.94 -5.35 19.09
C ALA A 97 -3.00 -4.24 19.16
N LEU A 98 -3.89 -4.31 20.16
CA LEU A 98 -4.93 -3.30 20.34
C LEU A 98 -4.34 -1.91 20.67
N GLN A 99 -3.30 -1.83 21.49
CA GLN A 99 -2.61 -0.58 21.78
C GLN A 99 -1.91 -0.02 20.53
N ASN A 100 -1.29 -0.86 19.68
CA ASN A 100 -0.70 -0.43 18.43
C ASN A 100 -1.72 0.21 17.49
N VAL A 101 -2.93 -0.31 17.45
CA VAL A 101 -4.03 0.21 16.63
C VAL A 101 -4.59 1.52 17.22
N THR A 102 -4.75 1.60 18.54
CA THR A 102 -5.47 2.70 19.19
C THR A 102 -4.62 3.90 19.55
N GLU A 103 -3.29 3.75 19.64
CA GLU A 103 -2.38 4.83 20.07
C GLU A 103 -2.52 6.10 19.24
N GLY A 104 -2.53 5.96 17.91
CA GLY A 104 -2.69 7.09 17.00
C GLY A 104 -4.03 7.79 17.16
N LEU A 105 -5.09 7.05 17.46
CA LEU A 105 -6.43 7.59 17.69
C LEU A 105 -6.48 8.42 18.98
N ILE A 106 -5.86 7.92 20.05
CA ILE A 106 -5.86 8.58 21.36
C ILE A 106 -4.94 9.80 21.35
N ILE A 107 -3.68 9.63 20.90
CA ILE A 107 -2.65 10.67 21.03
C ILE A 107 -2.75 11.72 19.92
N ALA A 108 -2.84 11.29 18.65
CA ALA A 108 -2.82 12.22 17.53
C ALA A 108 -4.22 12.78 17.18
N ARG A 109 -5.26 11.94 17.25
CA ARG A 109 -6.64 12.34 16.93
C ARG A 109 -7.41 12.80 18.16
N LYS A 110 -6.89 12.58 19.38
CA LYS A 110 -7.48 12.96 20.67
C LYS A 110 -8.88 12.36 20.89
N LEU A 111 -9.12 11.16 20.35
CA LEU A 111 -10.38 10.45 20.58
C LEU A 111 -10.48 9.99 22.03
N PRO A 112 -11.70 9.96 22.63
CA PRO A 112 -11.92 9.34 23.92
C PRO A 112 -11.45 7.89 23.93
N LYS A 113 -10.81 7.45 25.01
CA LYS A 113 -10.22 6.10 25.12
C LYS A 113 -11.22 4.99 24.81
N LYS A 114 -12.47 5.13 25.24
CA LYS A 114 -13.54 4.16 25.00
C LYS A 114 -13.80 4.01 23.51
N GLU A 115 -14.02 5.12 22.79
CA GLU A 115 -14.25 5.14 21.35
C GLU A 115 -13.06 4.58 20.57
N ALA A 116 -11.82 4.97 20.95
CA ALA A 116 -10.61 4.44 20.32
C ALA A 116 -10.48 2.93 20.50
N LEU A 117 -10.84 2.37 21.66
CA LEU A 117 -10.83 0.92 21.90
C LEU A 117 -11.87 0.20 21.05
N GLU A 118 -13.10 0.72 20.97
CA GLU A 118 -14.17 0.15 20.12
C GLU A 118 -13.75 0.11 18.65
N LYS A 119 -13.21 1.22 18.11
CA LYS A 119 -12.66 1.28 16.75
C LYS A 119 -11.48 0.33 16.55
N GLY A 120 -10.59 0.22 17.53
CA GLY A 120 -9.43 -0.65 17.46
C GLY A 120 -9.79 -2.13 17.45
N MET A 121 -10.73 -2.56 18.30
CA MET A 121 -11.24 -3.93 18.31
C MET A 121 -11.93 -4.27 16.99
N TYR A 122 -12.81 -3.40 16.50
CA TYR A 122 -13.47 -3.57 15.22
C TYR A 122 -12.48 -3.72 14.06
N ALA A 123 -11.42 -2.90 14.03
CA ALA A 123 -10.39 -2.99 12.99
C ALA A 123 -9.58 -4.28 13.08
N LEU A 124 -9.26 -4.76 14.29
CA LEU A 124 -8.58 -6.05 14.49
C LEU A 124 -9.47 -7.23 14.10
N ASP A 125 -10.77 -7.16 14.37
CA ASP A 125 -11.74 -8.19 13.94
C ASP A 125 -11.82 -8.28 12.43
N LYS A 126 -11.88 -7.13 11.74
CA LYS A 126 -11.87 -7.06 10.26
C LYS A 126 -10.67 -7.79 9.64
N VAL A 127 -9.52 -7.75 10.28
CA VAL A 127 -8.30 -8.41 9.78
C VAL A 127 -8.11 -9.83 10.36
N GLY A 128 -9.11 -10.37 11.06
CA GLY A 128 -9.12 -11.73 11.61
C GLY A 128 -8.19 -11.91 12.82
N LEU A 129 -8.07 -10.89 13.68
CA LEU A 129 -7.24 -10.90 14.89
C LEU A 129 -8.02 -10.68 16.18
N SER A 130 -9.30 -11.06 16.25
CA SER A 130 -10.17 -10.93 17.44
C SER A 130 -9.59 -11.63 18.69
N ALA A 131 -8.89 -12.75 18.52
CA ALA A 131 -8.24 -13.49 19.62
C ALA A 131 -6.85 -12.96 20.01
N LYS A 132 -6.40 -11.81 19.46
CA LYS A 132 -5.02 -11.33 19.58
C LYS A 132 -4.88 -9.88 20.11
N TYR A 133 -5.93 -9.31 20.71
CA TYR A 133 -5.91 -7.92 21.21
C TYR A 133 -4.76 -7.62 22.17
N ASP A 134 -4.50 -8.57 23.10
CA ASP A 134 -3.49 -8.41 24.13
C ASP A 134 -2.11 -8.98 23.77
N ALA A 135 -1.97 -9.55 22.57
CA ALA A 135 -0.71 -10.09 22.10
C ALA A 135 0.29 -8.97 21.76
N TYR A 136 1.52 -9.12 22.21
CA TYR A 136 2.64 -8.25 21.83
C TYR A 136 3.22 -8.65 20.47
N PRO A 137 3.90 -7.76 19.73
CA PRO A 137 4.45 -8.05 18.41
C PRO A 137 5.31 -9.33 18.36
N HIS A 138 6.13 -9.60 19.38
CA HIS A 138 6.98 -10.79 19.45
C HIS A 138 6.18 -12.11 19.63
N GLN A 139 4.90 -12.05 19.94
CA GLN A 139 3.99 -13.19 20.07
C GLN A 139 3.15 -13.41 18.79
N LEU A 140 3.38 -12.60 17.75
CA LEU A 140 2.64 -12.60 16.50
C LEU A 140 3.54 -13.06 15.35
N SER A 141 3.00 -13.86 14.42
CA SER A 141 3.68 -14.15 13.15
C SER A 141 3.87 -12.87 12.32
N GLY A 142 4.75 -12.89 11.32
CA GLY A 142 4.94 -11.77 10.41
C GLY A 142 3.64 -11.34 9.74
N GLY A 143 2.84 -12.29 9.24
CA GLY A 143 1.53 -12.02 8.65
C GLY A 143 0.53 -11.43 9.65
N GLN A 144 0.55 -11.88 10.92
CA GLN A 144 -0.27 -11.29 11.98
C GLN A 144 0.19 -9.86 12.30
N GLN A 145 1.49 -9.60 12.37
CA GLN A 145 2.03 -8.25 12.60
C GLN A 145 1.63 -7.30 11.46
N GLN A 146 1.68 -7.74 10.21
CA GLN A 146 1.24 -6.95 9.07
C GLN A 146 -0.26 -6.69 9.11
N ARG A 147 -1.06 -7.68 9.50
CA ARG A 147 -2.51 -7.47 9.70
C ARG A 147 -2.81 -6.49 10.83
N VAL A 148 -2.02 -6.44 11.92
CA VAL A 148 -2.13 -5.37 12.93
C VAL A 148 -1.79 -4.00 12.31
N ALA A 149 -0.78 -3.89 11.45
CA ALA A 149 -0.45 -2.64 10.76
C ALA A 149 -1.59 -2.17 9.82
N ILE A 150 -2.25 -3.11 9.14
CA ILE A 150 -3.45 -2.82 8.33
C ILE A 150 -4.61 -2.37 9.23
N ALA A 151 -4.87 -3.07 10.36
CA ALA A 151 -5.90 -2.67 11.32
C ALA A 151 -5.65 -1.26 11.88
N ARG A 152 -4.40 -0.92 12.16
CA ARG A 152 -4.00 0.45 12.58
C ARG A 152 -4.34 1.50 11.52
N ALA A 153 -4.13 1.19 10.24
CA ALA A 153 -4.52 2.04 9.13
C ALA A 153 -6.04 2.21 9.07
N LEU A 154 -6.80 1.11 9.10
CA LEU A 154 -8.26 1.08 9.03
C LEU A 154 -8.94 1.83 10.19
N ALA A 155 -8.45 1.67 11.41
CA ALA A 155 -9.04 2.28 12.60
C ALA A 155 -9.08 3.82 12.54
N SER A 156 -8.28 4.41 11.64
CA SER A 156 -8.27 5.85 11.41
C SER A 156 -9.36 6.34 10.45
N ASP A 157 -10.23 5.48 9.92
CA ASP A 157 -11.25 5.77 8.92
C ASP A 157 -10.68 6.58 7.72
N PRO A 158 -9.68 6.06 7.02
CA PRO A 158 -9.03 6.80 5.93
C PRO A 158 -9.88 6.76 4.65
N GLU A 159 -9.80 7.82 3.85
CA GLU A 159 -10.37 7.88 2.50
C GLU A 159 -9.51 7.11 1.48
N ILE A 160 -8.19 7.01 1.73
CA ILE A 160 -7.23 6.21 0.96
C ILE A 160 -6.17 5.58 1.84
N ILE A 161 -5.79 4.34 1.52
CA ILE A 161 -4.66 3.65 2.15
C ILE A 161 -3.54 3.46 1.13
N TYR A 162 -2.34 3.91 1.50
CA TYR A 162 -1.10 3.66 0.78
C TYR A 162 -0.43 2.41 1.32
N PHE A 163 -0.16 1.43 0.46
CA PHE A 163 0.55 0.20 0.80
C PHE A 163 1.92 0.18 0.10
N ASP A 164 2.99 0.18 0.89
CA ASP A 164 4.37 0.13 0.39
C ASP A 164 4.91 -1.29 0.58
N GLU A 165 4.80 -2.13 -0.46
CA GLU A 165 5.25 -3.52 -0.50
C GLU A 165 4.82 -4.34 0.74
N PRO A 166 3.51 -4.46 1.02
CA PRO A 166 3.01 -4.98 2.30
C PRO A 166 3.33 -6.46 2.55
N THR A 167 3.83 -7.20 1.57
CA THR A 167 4.14 -8.64 1.65
C THR A 167 5.63 -8.97 1.56
N SER A 168 6.49 -8.02 1.15
CA SER A 168 7.89 -8.31 0.83
C SER A 168 8.77 -8.69 2.03
N ALA A 169 8.33 -8.40 3.27
CA ALA A 169 9.02 -8.82 4.50
C ALA A 169 8.44 -10.13 5.09
N LEU A 170 7.54 -10.81 4.37
CA LEU A 170 6.84 -12.01 4.85
C LEU A 170 7.45 -13.29 4.28
N ASP A 171 7.31 -14.37 5.06
CA ASP A 171 7.47 -15.71 4.55
C ASP A 171 6.38 -15.98 3.47
N PRO A 172 6.71 -16.65 2.35
CA PRO A 172 5.75 -16.96 1.29
C PRO A 172 4.45 -17.61 1.77
N THR A 173 4.53 -18.45 2.82
CA THR A 173 3.34 -19.12 3.40
C THR A 173 2.36 -18.14 4.06
N LEU A 174 2.79 -16.96 4.45
CA LEU A 174 2.00 -15.94 5.14
C LEU A 174 1.44 -14.84 4.20
N ILE A 175 1.94 -14.76 2.98
CA ILE A 175 1.53 -13.76 1.99
C ILE A 175 0.02 -13.82 1.72
N GLY A 176 -0.52 -15.04 1.53
CA GLY A 176 -1.92 -15.28 1.23
C GLY A 176 -2.89 -14.69 2.26
N GLU A 177 -2.54 -14.72 3.55
CA GLU A 177 -3.37 -14.16 4.62
C GLU A 177 -3.50 -12.63 4.50
N VAL A 178 -2.40 -11.93 4.20
CA VAL A 178 -2.39 -10.47 4.05
C VAL A 178 -3.12 -10.06 2.77
N LEU A 179 -2.86 -10.73 1.66
CA LEU A 179 -3.55 -10.45 0.39
C LEU A 179 -5.05 -10.71 0.47
N SER A 180 -5.49 -11.72 1.25
CA SER A 180 -6.91 -11.98 1.50
C SER A 180 -7.59 -10.82 2.22
N VAL A 181 -6.94 -10.23 3.23
CA VAL A 181 -7.44 -9.03 3.90
C VAL A 181 -7.53 -7.85 2.93
N MET A 182 -6.49 -7.59 2.14
CA MET A 182 -6.48 -6.50 1.17
C MET A 182 -7.57 -6.67 0.10
N ARG A 183 -7.84 -7.91 -0.35
CA ARG A 183 -8.93 -8.22 -1.29
C ARG A 183 -10.30 -7.88 -0.69
N LYS A 184 -10.56 -8.28 0.56
CA LYS A 184 -11.81 -7.92 1.25
C LYS A 184 -12.01 -6.42 1.36
N LEU A 185 -10.93 -5.66 1.63
CA LEU A 185 -10.99 -4.20 1.68
C LEU A 185 -11.33 -3.61 0.30
N ALA A 186 -10.78 -4.17 -0.78
CA ALA A 186 -11.13 -3.78 -2.15
C ALA A 186 -12.61 -4.04 -2.45
N GLU A 187 -13.12 -5.22 -2.09
CA GLU A 187 -14.54 -5.60 -2.25
C GLU A 187 -15.49 -4.70 -1.45
N GLU A 188 -15.05 -4.17 -0.31
CA GLU A 188 -15.76 -3.18 0.49
C GLU A 188 -15.67 -1.74 -0.06
N GLY A 189 -14.98 -1.52 -1.18
CA GLY A 189 -14.85 -0.22 -1.84
C GLY A 189 -13.77 0.69 -1.24
N MET A 190 -12.81 0.15 -0.46
CA MET A 190 -11.69 0.93 0.06
C MET A 190 -10.79 1.40 -1.07
N THR A 191 -10.51 2.70 -1.11
CA THR A 191 -9.54 3.27 -2.06
C THR A 191 -8.11 2.90 -1.63
N MET A 192 -7.35 2.32 -2.54
CA MET A 192 -5.99 1.85 -2.24
C MET A 192 -5.01 2.22 -3.36
N LEU A 193 -3.81 2.66 -2.98
CA LEU A 193 -2.66 2.77 -3.86
C LEU A 193 -1.57 1.83 -3.34
N VAL A 194 -1.25 0.79 -4.12
CA VAL A 194 -0.49 -0.37 -3.65
C VAL A 194 0.77 -0.55 -4.49
N VAL A 195 1.94 -0.30 -3.92
CA VAL A 195 3.21 -0.76 -4.47
C VAL A 195 3.36 -2.23 -4.12
N THR A 196 3.49 -3.10 -5.12
CA THR A 196 3.57 -4.56 -4.90
C THR A 196 4.35 -5.26 -5.98
N HIS A 197 4.91 -6.42 -5.63
CA HIS A 197 5.46 -7.41 -6.56
C HIS A 197 4.51 -8.62 -6.76
N GLU A 198 3.36 -8.62 -6.10
CA GLU A 198 2.34 -9.67 -6.20
C GLU A 198 1.51 -9.49 -7.47
N MET A 199 1.96 -10.09 -8.57
CA MET A 199 1.33 -9.91 -9.90
C MET A 199 -0.11 -10.43 -9.93
N ASN A 200 -0.40 -11.52 -9.20
CA ASN A 200 -1.75 -12.07 -9.08
C ASN A 200 -2.71 -11.11 -8.35
N PHE A 201 -2.22 -10.40 -7.34
CA PHE A 201 -3.00 -9.35 -6.68
C PHE A 201 -3.25 -8.17 -7.64
N ALA A 202 -2.20 -7.68 -8.29
CA ALA A 202 -2.32 -6.57 -9.24
C ALA A 202 -3.25 -6.90 -10.41
N ARG A 203 -3.24 -8.14 -10.92
CA ARG A 203 -4.08 -8.59 -12.03
C ARG A 203 -5.55 -8.75 -11.64
N ASN A 204 -5.83 -9.33 -10.46
CA ASN A 204 -7.16 -9.81 -10.10
C ASN A 204 -7.92 -8.90 -9.13
N VAL A 205 -7.23 -8.01 -8.42
CA VAL A 205 -7.82 -7.14 -7.40
C VAL A 205 -7.78 -5.67 -7.78
N SER A 206 -6.71 -5.22 -8.47
CA SER A 206 -6.66 -3.82 -8.89
C SER A 206 -7.52 -3.58 -10.13
N ASN A 207 -8.16 -2.40 -10.20
CA ASN A 207 -8.86 -1.94 -11.38
C ASN A 207 -7.96 -1.11 -12.31
N LYS A 208 -6.87 -0.55 -11.77
CA LYS A 208 -5.91 0.29 -12.50
C LYS A 208 -4.47 -0.11 -12.16
N VAL A 209 -3.59 -0.04 -13.15
CA VAL A 209 -2.14 -0.24 -12.99
C VAL A 209 -1.41 1.00 -13.47
N ILE A 210 -0.46 1.46 -12.66
CA ILE A 210 0.54 2.47 -13.02
C ILE A 210 1.88 1.75 -13.13
N PHE A 211 2.53 1.83 -14.30
CA PHE A 211 3.86 1.28 -14.48
C PHE A 211 4.90 2.38 -14.45
N MET A 212 5.83 2.27 -13.50
CA MET A 212 6.93 3.22 -13.29
C MET A 212 8.26 2.62 -13.72
N MET A 213 9.08 3.43 -14.40
CA MET A 213 10.47 3.11 -14.74
C MET A 213 11.30 4.40 -14.74
N ASP A 214 12.51 4.35 -14.19
CA ASP A 214 13.50 5.44 -14.19
C ASP A 214 12.97 6.80 -13.67
N GLY A 215 12.03 6.76 -12.72
CA GLY A 215 11.45 7.95 -12.09
C GLY A 215 10.27 8.55 -12.86
N GLU A 216 9.78 7.89 -13.89
CA GLU A 216 8.66 8.33 -14.73
C GLU A 216 7.50 7.33 -14.71
N ILE A 217 6.27 7.80 -14.94
CA ILE A 217 5.13 6.94 -15.24
C ILE A 217 5.13 6.69 -16.75
N ILE A 218 5.43 5.45 -17.13
CA ILE A 218 5.49 5.03 -18.54
C ILE A 218 4.09 4.77 -19.09
N GLU A 219 3.22 4.18 -18.26
CA GLU A 219 1.86 3.83 -18.68
C GLU A 219 0.92 3.77 -17.49
N THR A 220 -0.32 4.18 -17.72
CA THR A 220 -1.46 3.98 -16.80
C THR A 220 -2.59 3.34 -17.59
N LYS A 221 -2.99 2.12 -17.22
CA LYS A 221 -4.07 1.36 -17.88
C LYS A 221 -4.98 0.66 -16.87
N THR A 222 -6.11 0.13 -17.36
CA THR A 222 -6.87 -0.85 -16.58
C THR A 222 -5.99 -2.08 -16.34
N ALA A 223 -6.18 -2.77 -15.21
CA ALA A 223 -5.42 -4.01 -14.95
C ALA A 223 -5.61 -5.03 -16.07
N LYS A 224 -6.83 -5.18 -16.60
CA LYS A 224 -7.14 -6.07 -17.72
C LYS A 224 -6.29 -5.76 -18.95
N ASP A 225 -6.21 -4.50 -19.36
CA ASP A 225 -5.46 -4.12 -20.57
C ASP A 225 -3.96 -4.19 -20.34
N PHE A 226 -3.48 -3.79 -19.16
CA PHE A 226 -2.06 -3.87 -18.81
C PHE A 226 -1.50 -5.29 -18.89
N PHE A 227 -2.23 -6.28 -18.34
CA PHE A 227 -1.75 -7.67 -18.31
C PHE A 227 -2.04 -8.46 -19.59
N ASN A 228 -3.12 -8.16 -20.31
CA ASN A 228 -3.51 -8.93 -21.49
C ASN A 228 -3.02 -8.33 -22.80
N ASN A 229 -2.87 -6.99 -22.87
CA ASN A 229 -2.50 -6.27 -24.08
C ASN A 229 -1.35 -5.26 -23.81
N PRO A 230 -0.18 -5.71 -23.27
CA PRO A 230 0.94 -4.82 -23.05
C PRO A 230 1.49 -4.32 -24.43
N GLU A 231 1.58 -3.00 -24.58
CA GLU A 231 2.07 -2.40 -25.84
C GLU A 231 3.57 -2.13 -25.77
N GLN A 232 4.02 -1.54 -24.68
CA GLN A 232 5.40 -1.11 -24.47
C GLN A 232 6.37 -2.29 -24.33
N ALA A 233 7.52 -2.23 -24.99
CA ALA A 233 8.53 -3.29 -24.94
C ALA A 233 9.08 -3.52 -23.52
N CYS A 234 9.26 -2.45 -22.73
CA CYS A 234 9.72 -2.53 -21.34
C CYS A 234 8.70 -3.24 -20.45
N ILE A 235 7.38 -3.01 -20.65
CA ILE A 235 6.31 -3.68 -19.89
C ILE A 235 6.28 -5.17 -20.27
N LYS A 236 6.38 -5.51 -21.56
CA LYS A 236 6.47 -6.92 -22.01
C LYS A 236 7.65 -7.64 -21.37
N ALA A 237 8.83 -7.00 -21.33
CA ALA A 237 10.02 -7.55 -20.70
C ALA A 237 9.81 -7.74 -19.19
N PHE A 238 9.26 -6.73 -18.50
CA PHE A 238 8.93 -6.79 -17.08
C PHE A 238 7.96 -7.95 -16.77
N LEU A 239 6.85 -8.05 -17.47
CA LEU A 239 5.86 -9.10 -17.25
C LEU A 239 6.42 -10.50 -17.49
N ARG A 240 7.26 -10.71 -18.54
CA ARG A 240 7.92 -12.01 -18.78
C ARG A 240 8.78 -12.47 -17.61
N THR A 241 9.47 -11.56 -16.93
CA THR A 241 10.32 -11.90 -15.78
C THR A 241 9.50 -12.49 -14.63
N TYR A 242 8.25 -12.03 -14.45
CA TYR A 242 7.40 -12.51 -13.36
C TYR A 242 6.53 -13.71 -13.77
N LEU A 243 6.02 -13.77 -15.01
CA LEU A 243 5.19 -14.89 -15.47
C LEU A 243 5.98 -16.20 -15.57
N ASN A 244 7.25 -16.15 -15.98
CA ASN A 244 8.11 -17.33 -16.02
C ASN A 244 8.44 -17.89 -14.62
N ASN A 245 8.41 -17.06 -13.58
CA ASN A 245 8.61 -17.50 -12.20
C ASN A 245 7.36 -18.19 -11.62
N ASP A 246 6.15 -17.78 -12.02
CA ASP A 246 4.89 -18.41 -11.57
C ASP A 246 4.70 -19.82 -12.15
N GLU A 247 5.08 -20.07 -13.40
CA GLU A 247 5.03 -21.42 -14.00
C GLU A 247 6.02 -22.40 -13.33
N GLY A 248 7.16 -21.89 -12.88
CA GLY A 248 8.12 -22.66 -12.08
C GLY A 248 7.57 -23.08 -10.73
N SER A 249 6.84 -22.22 -10.05
CA SER A 249 6.27 -22.49 -8.72
C SER A 249 5.12 -23.49 -8.78
N GLN A 250 4.24 -23.41 -9.78
CA GLN A 250 3.14 -24.36 -9.97
C GLN A 250 3.64 -25.77 -10.35
N SER A 251 4.74 -25.85 -11.11
CA SER A 251 5.33 -27.15 -11.47
C SER A 251 5.98 -27.89 -10.28
N TYR A 252 6.44 -27.15 -9.26
CA TYR A 252 6.99 -27.75 -8.03
C TYR A 252 5.88 -28.25 -7.11
N GLU A 253 4.74 -27.56 -7.00
CA GLU A 253 3.60 -28.03 -6.20
C GLU A 253 2.94 -29.27 -6.80
N LEU A 254 2.77 -29.33 -8.12
CA LEU A 254 2.22 -30.51 -8.83
C LEU A 254 3.14 -31.76 -8.74
N ARG A 255 4.46 -31.58 -8.63
CA ARG A 255 5.39 -32.70 -8.41
C ARG A 255 5.34 -33.27 -7.00
N ARG A 256 5.17 -32.42 -5.98
CA ARG A 256 5.03 -32.86 -4.58
C ARG A 256 3.76 -33.67 -4.33
N VAL A 257 2.65 -33.28 -4.95
CA VAL A 257 1.36 -34.01 -4.82
C VAL A 257 1.42 -35.39 -5.48
N ASN A 258 2.27 -35.58 -6.50
CA ASN A 258 2.42 -36.88 -7.20
C ASN A 258 3.49 -37.79 -6.60
N GLU A 259 4.30 -37.34 -5.64
CA GLU A 259 5.30 -38.16 -4.93
C GLU A 259 4.79 -38.66 -3.56
N GLU A 260 3.58 -38.23 -3.11
CA GLU A 260 2.94 -38.66 -1.85
C GLU A 260 1.74 -39.62 -2.08
N VAL A 261 1.62 -40.25 -3.29
CA VAL A 261 0.59 -41.26 -3.58
C VAL A 261 1.21 -42.65 -3.79
#